data_b8ac5ce75ac4ea43d99004d1d41c0e42
#
_entry.id   b8ac5ce75ac4ea43d99004d1d41c0e42
#
_cell.length_a   1.000
_cell.length_b   1.000
_cell.length_c   1.000
_cell.angle_alpha   90.00
_cell.angle_beta   90.00
_cell.angle_gamma   90.00
#
_symmetry.space_group_name_H-M   'P 1'
#
loop_
_entity.id
_entity.type
_entity.pdbx_description
1 polymer ?
#
loop_
_entity_poly.entity_id
_entity_poly.type
_entity_poly.pdbx_seq_one_letter_code
_entity_poly.pdbx_strand_id
1 'polypeptide(L)'
;MQWREFCSSHCIVHLQQHMPKEKNAESITLTGEITMTIEECYQQLGGDYSEVVKRLSALTLIKKFISKFLQDKSFENLCGEIQSGNRIGAFRASHTLKGVCQNLGFGKLMISSEKLTEALRADGEEIPESAAAVFENVRRDYEETTAVICRYLTSELPSEADLSFGHKV
;
A
#
# COMPACT_ATOMS: atom_id res chain seq x y z
N MET A 1 22.71 2.35 -16.43
CA MET A 1 21.40 2.80 -16.91
C MET A 1 20.57 3.35 -15.75
N GLN A 2 19.92 4.39 -15.94
CA GLN A 2 19.30 5.46 -15.14
C GLN A 2 18.33 5.04 -14.02
N TRP A 3 18.83 4.48 -12.92
CA TRP A 3 18.05 4.20 -11.70
C TRP A 3 17.99 5.41 -10.75
N ARG A 4 18.83 6.44 -10.97
CA ARG A 4 19.08 7.55 -10.04
C ARG A 4 17.99 8.60 -9.96
N GLU A 5 17.08 8.68 -10.92
CA GLU A 5 16.09 9.78 -10.96
C GLU A 5 14.70 9.42 -10.43
N PHE A 6 14.42 8.15 -10.12
CA PHE A 6 13.05 7.69 -9.87
C PHE A 6 12.61 7.65 -8.40
N CYS A 7 13.51 7.75 -7.45
CA CYS A 7 13.18 7.67 -6.02
C CYS A 7 13.46 8.97 -5.25
N SER A 8 13.31 10.09 -5.88
CA SER A 8 13.30 11.38 -5.17
C SER A 8 11.95 11.59 -4.53
N SER A 9 11.93 12.06 -3.29
CA SER A 9 10.88 12.50 -2.36
C SER A 9 9.47 12.86 -2.89
N HIS A 10 9.16 12.56 -4.15
CA HIS A 10 7.92 12.93 -4.85
C HIS A 10 6.78 11.91 -4.68
N CYS A 11 7.06 10.68 -4.21
CA CYS A 11 6.00 9.67 -4.09
C CYS A 11 4.90 10.04 -3.09
N ILE A 12 5.24 10.75 -2.01
CA ILE A 12 4.24 11.10 -0.99
C ILE A 12 3.46 12.37 -1.37
N VAL A 13 4.10 13.33 -2.05
CA VAL A 13 3.46 14.60 -2.45
C VAL A 13 2.64 14.44 -3.74
N HIS A 14 3.01 13.52 -4.64
CA HIS A 14 2.30 13.29 -5.91
C HIS A 14 0.99 12.50 -5.74
N LEU A 15 0.84 11.72 -4.65
CA LEU A 15 -0.40 10.99 -4.35
C LEU A 15 -1.60 11.90 -4.07
N GLN A 16 -1.38 13.15 -3.72
CA GLN A 16 -2.45 14.14 -3.53
C GLN A 16 -2.95 14.79 -4.83
N GLN A 17 -2.26 14.63 -5.96
CA GLN A 17 -2.59 15.34 -7.21
C GLN A 17 -3.05 14.46 -8.38
N HIS A 18 -2.94 13.14 -8.30
CA HIS A 18 -3.34 12.23 -9.38
C HIS A 18 -4.27 11.12 -8.88
N MET A 19 -5.52 11.47 -8.64
CA MET A 19 -6.61 10.50 -8.49
C MET A 19 -7.06 10.05 -9.88
N PRO A 20 -6.86 8.79 -10.30
CA PRO A 20 -7.49 8.28 -11.51
C PRO A 20 -8.99 8.17 -11.27
N LYS A 21 -9.76 8.78 -12.16
CA LYS A 21 -11.21 8.60 -12.25
C LYS A 21 -11.49 7.27 -12.94
N GLU A 22 -11.49 6.17 -12.22
CA GLU A 22 -12.02 4.92 -12.75
C GLU A 22 -13.21 4.43 -11.91
N LYS A 23 -14.32 4.26 -12.62
CA LYS A 23 -15.62 3.78 -12.14
C LYS A 23 -15.56 2.27 -11.97
N ASN A 24 -15.50 1.74 -10.73
CA ASN A 24 -15.88 0.36 -10.45
C ASN A 24 -16.57 0.26 -9.08
N ALA A 25 -17.83 -0.17 -9.11
CA ALA A 25 -18.65 -0.70 -8.02
C ALA A 25 -18.49 -0.01 -6.66
N GLU A 26 -18.94 1.23 -6.59
CA GLU A 26 -19.05 2.00 -5.35
C GLU A 26 -20.47 1.85 -4.81
N SER A 27 -20.60 1.46 -3.56
CA SER A 27 -21.91 1.46 -2.89
C SER A 27 -22.31 2.92 -2.63
N ILE A 28 -23.33 3.38 -3.35
CA ILE A 28 -23.89 4.72 -3.18
C ILE A 28 -24.85 4.68 -1.99
N THR A 29 -24.53 5.43 -0.92
CA THR A 29 -25.50 5.66 0.16
C THR A 29 -26.55 6.70 -0.27
N LEU A 30 -27.68 6.76 0.44
CA LEU A 30 -28.80 7.69 0.18
C LEU A 30 -28.41 9.18 0.18
N THR A 31 -27.20 9.53 0.64
CA THR A 31 -26.64 10.88 0.65
C THR A 31 -25.75 11.20 -0.55
N GLY A 32 -25.55 10.24 -1.48
CA GLY A 32 -24.70 10.44 -2.66
C GLY A 32 -23.18 10.42 -2.36
N GLU A 33 -22.77 10.12 -1.15
CA GLU A 33 -21.37 9.96 -0.76
C GLU A 33 -20.88 8.55 -1.07
N ILE A 34 -19.73 8.48 -1.72
CA ILE A 34 -19.07 7.22 -2.06
C ILE A 34 -18.32 6.75 -0.82
N THR A 35 -18.92 5.83 -0.07
CA THR A 35 -18.28 5.19 1.07
C THR A 35 -17.73 3.83 0.68
N MET A 36 -16.51 3.52 1.11
CA MET A 36 -15.87 2.22 0.89
C MET A 36 -15.91 1.42 2.20
N THR A 37 -16.43 0.20 2.17
CA THR A 37 -16.38 -0.70 3.32
C THR A 37 -14.96 -1.27 3.50
N ILE A 38 -14.65 -1.78 4.70
CA ILE A 38 -13.36 -2.43 4.95
C ILE A 38 -13.20 -3.71 4.13
N GLU A 39 -14.27 -4.43 3.88
CA GLU A 39 -14.30 -5.62 3.04
C GLU A 39 -13.96 -5.29 1.59
N GLU A 40 -14.56 -4.24 1.03
CA GLU A 40 -14.26 -3.74 -0.32
C GLU A 40 -12.81 -3.27 -0.43
N CYS A 41 -12.30 -2.59 0.61
CA CYS A 41 -10.88 -2.21 0.69
C CYS A 41 -9.98 -3.46 0.55
N TYR A 42 -10.21 -4.49 1.35
CA TYR A 42 -9.43 -5.73 1.29
C TYR A 42 -9.58 -6.47 -0.03
N GLN A 43 -10.77 -6.48 -0.61
CA GLN A 43 -11.00 -7.06 -1.94
C GLN A 43 -10.13 -6.38 -3.01
N GLN A 44 -10.06 -5.05 -3.00
CA GLN A 44 -9.21 -4.29 -3.93
C GLN A 44 -7.72 -4.56 -3.70
N LEU A 45 -7.30 -4.74 -2.44
CA LEU A 45 -5.94 -5.12 -2.06
C LEU A 45 -5.57 -6.58 -2.40
N GLY A 46 -6.54 -7.37 -2.91
CA GLY A 46 -6.37 -8.80 -3.20
C GLY A 46 -6.20 -9.64 -1.94
N GLY A 47 -6.74 -9.17 -0.81
CA GLY A 47 -6.67 -9.82 0.49
C GLY A 47 -8.01 -10.43 0.92
N ASP A 48 -7.95 -11.30 1.92
CA ASP A 48 -9.13 -11.85 2.60
C ASP A 48 -9.28 -11.18 3.97
N TYR A 49 -10.29 -10.31 4.09
CA TYR A 49 -10.60 -9.62 5.33
C TYR A 49 -10.87 -10.58 6.49
N SER A 50 -11.53 -11.71 6.22
CA SER A 50 -11.87 -12.70 7.25
C SER A 50 -10.62 -13.31 7.91
N GLU A 51 -9.58 -13.56 7.13
CA GLU A 51 -8.28 -14.04 7.64
C GLU A 51 -7.55 -12.98 8.46
N VAL A 52 -7.67 -11.71 8.09
CA VAL A 52 -7.08 -10.62 8.85
C VAL A 52 -7.79 -10.43 10.19
N VAL A 53 -9.14 -10.52 10.22
CA VAL A 53 -9.92 -10.48 11.46
C VAL A 53 -9.55 -11.62 12.40
N LYS A 54 -9.41 -12.84 11.91
CA LYS A 54 -8.95 -13.99 12.73
C LYS A 54 -7.59 -13.73 13.39
N ARG A 55 -6.70 -13.04 12.68
CA ARG A 55 -5.33 -12.76 13.14
C ARG A 55 -5.26 -11.58 14.11
N LEU A 56 -5.96 -10.49 13.80
CA LEU A 56 -5.87 -9.22 14.54
C LEU A 56 -7.03 -9.01 15.53
N SER A 57 -8.05 -9.84 15.49
CA SER A 57 -9.16 -9.97 16.45
C SER A 57 -10.06 -8.74 16.64
N ALA A 58 -9.69 -7.53 16.19
CA ALA A 58 -10.47 -6.32 16.38
C ALA A 58 -10.39 -5.35 15.20
N LEU A 59 -11.53 -4.85 14.73
CA LEU A 59 -11.61 -3.87 13.63
C LEU A 59 -10.81 -2.59 13.93
N THR A 60 -10.87 -2.09 15.15
CA THR A 60 -10.11 -0.90 15.57
C THR A 60 -8.61 -1.09 15.44
N LEU A 61 -8.13 -2.32 15.69
CA LEU A 61 -6.72 -2.65 15.55
C LEU A 61 -6.33 -2.77 14.08
N ILE A 62 -7.19 -3.34 13.25
CA ILE A 62 -7.00 -3.41 11.80
C ILE A 62 -6.88 -2.00 11.21
N LYS A 63 -7.83 -1.11 11.51
CA LYS A 63 -7.79 0.30 11.06
C LYS A 63 -6.51 1.01 11.50
N LYS A 64 -6.09 0.83 12.73
CA LYS A 64 -4.84 1.40 13.25
C LYS A 64 -3.62 0.90 12.49
N PHE A 65 -3.55 -0.37 12.13
CA PHE A 65 -2.42 -0.93 11.39
C PHE A 65 -2.43 -0.49 9.92
N ILE A 66 -3.59 -0.43 9.28
CA ILE A 66 -3.73 0.10 7.92
C ILE A 66 -3.23 1.56 7.86
N SER A 67 -3.66 2.41 8.81
CA SER A 67 -3.18 3.80 8.90
C SER A 67 -1.68 3.89 9.15
N LYS A 68 -1.12 2.99 9.97
CA LYS A 68 0.33 2.95 10.23
C LYS A 68 1.14 2.51 9.03
N PHE A 69 0.57 1.68 8.16
CA PHE A 69 1.25 1.26 6.93
C PHE A 69 1.60 2.45 6.03
N LEU A 70 0.78 3.50 5.98
CA LEU A 70 1.09 4.72 5.23
C LEU A 70 2.35 5.46 5.73
N GLN A 71 2.81 5.15 6.94
CA GLN A 71 4.02 5.71 7.56
C GLN A 71 5.16 4.68 7.61
N ASP A 72 4.93 3.46 7.10
CA ASP A 72 5.92 2.39 7.10
C ASP A 72 7.05 2.69 6.12
N LYS A 73 8.29 2.46 6.54
CA LYS A 73 9.49 2.79 5.77
C LYS A 73 10.05 1.61 4.97
N SER A 74 9.40 0.45 5.00
CA SER A 74 9.92 -0.75 4.34
C SER A 74 10.09 -0.57 2.84
N PHE A 75 9.12 0.08 2.17
CA PHE A 75 9.21 0.35 0.74
C PHE A 75 10.26 1.43 0.42
N GLU A 76 10.33 2.51 1.20
CA GLU A 76 11.36 3.55 1.04
C GLU A 76 12.78 2.98 1.21
N ASN A 77 12.97 2.13 2.22
CA ASN A 77 14.23 1.44 2.44
C ASN A 77 14.58 0.52 1.24
N LEU A 78 13.59 -0.22 0.71
CA LEU A 78 13.77 -1.04 -0.48
C LEU A 78 14.24 -0.19 -1.67
N CYS A 79 13.60 0.94 -1.92
CA CYS A 79 14.00 1.87 -2.98
C CYS A 79 15.46 2.34 -2.82
N GLY A 80 15.85 2.71 -1.61
CA GLY A 80 17.23 3.16 -1.32
C GLY A 80 18.27 2.08 -1.58
N GLU A 81 17.99 0.84 -1.17
CA GLU A 81 18.90 -0.29 -1.37
C GLU A 81 19.02 -0.69 -2.86
N ILE A 82 17.91 -0.64 -3.61
CA ILE A 82 17.92 -0.85 -5.07
C ILE A 82 18.75 0.23 -5.77
N GLN A 83 18.56 1.50 -5.40
CA GLN A 83 19.31 2.62 -5.99
C GLN A 83 20.80 2.56 -5.72
N SER A 84 21.19 2.14 -4.54
CA SER A 84 22.59 1.99 -4.16
C SER A 84 23.26 0.76 -4.77
N GLY A 85 22.49 -0.12 -5.44
CA GLY A 85 22.99 -1.39 -5.95
C GLY A 85 23.28 -2.43 -4.88
N ASN A 86 22.82 -2.19 -3.64
CA ASN A 86 23.03 -3.12 -2.52
C ASN A 86 22.05 -4.28 -2.57
N ARG A 87 22.42 -5.38 -3.25
CA ARG A 87 21.57 -6.56 -3.39
C ARG A 87 21.15 -7.16 -2.05
N ILE A 88 22.06 -7.29 -1.11
CA ILE A 88 21.78 -7.89 0.20
C ILE A 88 20.81 -7.00 1.00
N GLY A 89 21.00 -5.69 0.96
CA GLY A 89 20.10 -4.71 1.56
C GLY A 89 18.71 -4.78 0.92
N ALA A 90 18.64 -4.79 -0.41
CA ALA A 90 17.40 -4.89 -1.17
C ALA A 90 16.64 -6.20 -0.86
N PHE A 91 17.35 -7.34 -0.76
CA PHE A 91 16.77 -8.62 -0.34
C PHE A 91 16.12 -8.51 1.04
N ARG A 92 16.82 -7.96 2.03
CA ARG A 92 16.32 -7.79 3.39
C ARG A 92 15.11 -6.85 3.45
N ALA A 93 15.19 -5.73 2.73
CA ALA A 93 14.10 -4.75 2.67
C ALA A 93 12.85 -5.32 2.00
N SER A 94 13.01 -6.04 0.87
CA SER A 94 11.91 -6.74 0.18
C SER A 94 11.28 -7.81 1.07
N HIS A 95 12.09 -8.59 1.78
CA HIS A 95 11.60 -9.60 2.74
C HIS A 95 10.82 -8.95 3.89
N THR A 96 11.26 -7.80 4.39
CA THR A 96 10.56 -7.04 5.42
C THR A 96 9.21 -6.54 4.91
N LEU A 97 9.18 -5.92 3.73
CA LEU A 97 7.94 -5.44 3.10
C LEU A 97 6.95 -6.59 2.90
N LYS A 98 7.39 -7.74 2.37
CA LYS A 98 6.58 -8.95 2.25
C LYS A 98 5.97 -9.35 3.60
N GLY A 99 6.77 -9.38 4.68
CA GLY A 99 6.30 -9.73 6.01
C GLY A 99 5.23 -8.77 6.55
N VAL A 100 5.40 -7.46 6.35
CA VAL A 100 4.41 -6.44 6.69
C VAL A 100 3.11 -6.69 5.92
N CYS A 101 3.18 -6.86 4.60
CA CYS A 101 2.02 -7.11 3.74
C CYS A 101 1.30 -8.41 4.10
N GLN A 102 2.03 -9.47 4.41
CA GLN A 102 1.46 -10.76 4.86
C GLN A 102 0.68 -10.60 6.16
N ASN A 103 1.21 -9.86 7.13
CA ASN A 103 0.54 -9.62 8.41
C ASN A 103 -0.73 -8.79 8.25
N LEU A 104 -0.71 -7.81 7.35
CA LEU A 104 -1.85 -6.92 7.10
C LEU A 104 -2.83 -7.46 6.06
N GLY A 105 -2.52 -8.56 5.37
CA GLY A 105 -3.38 -9.16 4.36
C GLY A 105 -3.42 -8.40 3.02
N PHE A 106 -2.36 -7.67 2.67
CA PHE A 106 -2.24 -6.97 1.39
C PHE A 106 -1.75 -7.93 0.30
N GLY A 107 -2.67 -8.71 -0.27
CA GLY A 107 -2.34 -9.87 -1.09
C GLY A 107 -1.52 -9.54 -2.34
N LYS A 108 -1.92 -8.53 -3.12
CA LYS A 108 -1.20 -8.14 -4.35
C LYS A 108 0.25 -7.74 -4.04
N LEU A 109 0.44 -6.79 -3.11
CA LEU A 109 1.76 -6.29 -2.74
C LEU A 109 2.62 -7.37 -2.05
N MET A 110 2.01 -8.27 -1.30
CA MET A 110 2.70 -9.43 -0.71
C MET A 110 3.28 -10.33 -1.79
N ILE A 111 2.48 -10.67 -2.82
CA ILE A 111 2.89 -11.54 -3.93
C ILE A 111 4.03 -10.91 -4.74
N SER A 112 3.93 -9.64 -5.10
CA SER A 112 5.01 -8.96 -5.84
C SER A 112 6.28 -8.81 -5.02
N SER A 113 6.17 -8.50 -3.73
CA SER A 113 7.32 -8.43 -2.81
C SER A 113 7.98 -9.80 -2.62
N GLU A 114 7.21 -10.89 -2.60
CA GLU A 114 7.75 -12.25 -2.56
C GLU A 114 8.55 -12.57 -3.81
N LYS A 115 7.99 -12.29 -5.00
CA LYS A 115 8.69 -12.49 -6.28
C LYS A 115 10.00 -11.71 -6.33
N LEU A 116 10.01 -10.46 -5.84
CA LEU A 116 11.22 -9.65 -5.78
C LEU A 116 12.24 -10.24 -4.79
N THR A 117 11.78 -10.70 -3.62
CA THR A 117 12.64 -11.35 -2.63
C THR A 117 13.33 -12.57 -3.24
N GLU A 118 12.60 -13.41 -3.99
CA GLU A 118 13.18 -14.56 -4.67
C GLU A 118 14.15 -14.15 -5.80
N ALA A 119 13.82 -13.14 -6.60
CA ALA A 119 14.72 -12.63 -7.63
C ALA A 119 16.04 -12.08 -7.05
N LEU A 120 16.00 -11.48 -5.86
CA LEU A 120 17.18 -10.95 -5.16
C LEU A 120 17.96 -12.01 -4.37
N ARG A 121 17.45 -13.25 -4.29
CA ARG A 121 18.12 -14.36 -3.59
C ARG A 121 19.33 -14.92 -4.36
N ALA A 122 19.47 -14.58 -5.63
CA ALA A 122 20.55 -15.06 -6.49
C ALA A 122 21.95 -14.85 -5.85
N ASP A 123 22.89 -15.69 -6.22
CA ASP A 123 24.29 -15.54 -5.81
C ASP A 123 24.94 -14.36 -6.53
N GLY A 124 25.88 -13.69 -5.85
CA GLY A 124 26.60 -12.54 -6.39
C GLY A 124 26.42 -11.27 -5.57
N GLU A 125 27.15 -10.22 -5.93
CA GLU A 125 27.09 -8.92 -5.25
C GLU A 125 26.10 -7.97 -5.91
N GLU A 126 25.90 -8.10 -7.22
CA GLU A 126 25.08 -7.20 -8.02
C GLU A 126 23.59 -7.58 -8.00
N ILE A 127 22.72 -6.59 -8.18
CA ILE A 127 21.29 -6.81 -8.36
C ILE A 127 21.06 -7.43 -9.74
N PRO A 128 20.41 -8.62 -9.83
CA PRO A 128 20.13 -9.24 -11.12
C PRO A 128 19.27 -8.35 -12.01
N GLU A 129 19.53 -8.34 -13.31
CA GLU A 129 18.74 -7.57 -14.28
C GLU A 129 17.26 -7.96 -14.25
N SER A 130 16.97 -9.24 -14.01
CA SER A 130 15.60 -9.75 -13.86
C SER A 130 14.83 -9.12 -12.69
N ALA A 131 15.53 -8.68 -11.64
CA ALA A 131 14.89 -8.05 -10.48
C ALA A 131 14.30 -6.66 -10.83
N ALA A 132 14.78 -6.01 -11.87
CA ALA A 132 14.31 -4.71 -12.31
C ALA A 132 12.82 -4.70 -12.67
N ALA A 133 12.41 -5.60 -13.55
CA ALA A 133 11.01 -5.70 -13.98
C ALA A 133 10.09 -6.12 -12.82
N VAL A 134 10.60 -6.95 -11.91
CA VAL A 134 9.86 -7.38 -10.70
C VAL A 134 9.72 -6.23 -9.72
N PHE A 135 10.75 -5.41 -9.55
CA PHE A 135 10.68 -4.22 -8.69
C PHE A 135 9.63 -3.21 -9.19
N GLU A 136 9.49 -3.00 -10.51
CA GLU A 136 8.44 -2.16 -11.05
C GLU A 136 7.03 -2.66 -10.72
N ASN A 137 6.82 -3.99 -10.65
CA ASN A 137 5.56 -4.53 -10.17
C ASN A 137 5.32 -4.23 -8.68
N VAL A 138 6.35 -4.35 -7.84
CA VAL A 138 6.26 -3.99 -6.42
C VAL A 138 5.90 -2.51 -6.25
N ARG A 139 6.52 -1.63 -7.04
CA ARG A 139 6.26 -0.19 -7.02
C ARG A 139 4.81 0.12 -7.35
N ARG A 140 4.30 -0.43 -8.45
CA ARG A 140 2.90 -0.26 -8.87
C ARG A 140 1.93 -0.77 -7.83
N ASP A 141 2.17 -1.97 -7.29
CA ASP A 141 1.30 -2.59 -6.30
C ASP A 141 1.34 -1.85 -4.95
N TYR A 142 2.47 -1.21 -4.61
CA TYR A 142 2.58 -0.33 -3.46
C TYR A 142 1.77 0.96 -3.64
N GLU A 143 1.87 1.60 -4.80
CA GLU A 143 1.10 2.80 -5.16
C GLU A 143 -0.40 2.50 -5.14
N GLU A 144 -0.83 1.37 -5.74
CA GLU A 144 -2.23 0.93 -5.70
C GLU A 144 -2.69 0.67 -4.26
N THR A 145 -1.88 -0.03 -3.45
CA THR A 145 -2.19 -0.35 -2.05
C THR A 145 -2.38 0.93 -1.24
N THR A 146 -1.46 1.88 -1.33
CA THR A 146 -1.56 3.15 -0.59
C THR A 146 -2.76 3.99 -1.04
N ALA A 147 -3.04 4.03 -2.34
CA ALA A 147 -4.21 4.74 -2.89
C ALA A 147 -5.54 4.15 -2.39
N VAL A 148 -5.67 2.82 -2.36
CA VAL A 148 -6.86 2.13 -1.82
C VAL A 148 -7.04 2.43 -0.34
N ILE A 149 -5.96 2.35 0.44
CA ILE A 149 -5.98 2.64 1.89
C ILE A 149 -6.39 4.10 2.14
N CYS A 150 -5.83 5.05 1.40
CA CYS A 150 -6.19 6.46 1.53
C CYS A 150 -7.68 6.70 1.24
N ARG A 151 -8.21 6.10 0.17
CA ARG A 151 -9.66 6.20 -0.16
C ARG A 151 -10.52 5.65 0.97
N TYR A 152 -10.18 4.48 1.50
CA TYR A 152 -10.92 3.88 2.61
C TYR A 152 -10.92 4.79 3.84
N LEU A 153 -9.75 5.29 4.27
CA LEU A 153 -9.64 6.15 5.45
C LEU A 153 -10.34 7.50 5.26
N THR A 154 -10.36 8.03 4.03
CA THR A 154 -11.06 9.30 3.72
C THR A 154 -12.58 9.11 3.74
N SER A 155 -13.09 7.96 3.26
CA SER A 155 -14.52 7.66 3.26
C SER A 155 -15.11 7.45 4.66
N GLU A 156 -14.27 7.24 5.69
CA GLU A 156 -14.69 7.09 7.09
C GLU A 156 -14.71 8.42 7.87
N LEU A 157 -14.19 9.51 7.29
CA LEU A 157 -14.25 10.83 7.93
C LEU A 157 -15.69 11.35 7.78
N PRO A 158 -16.31 11.86 8.88
CA PRO A 158 -17.61 12.51 8.78
C PRO A 158 -17.51 13.68 7.79
N SER A 159 -18.50 13.82 6.92
CA SER A 159 -18.54 14.94 6.01
C SER A 159 -18.63 16.27 6.77
N GLU A 160 -18.04 17.34 6.23
CA GLU A 160 -18.15 18.69 6.84
C GLU A 160 -19.63 19.12 7.02
N ALA A 161 -20.57 18.49 6.31
CA ALA A 161 -22.01 18.72 6.46
C ALA A 161 -22.54 18.24 7.82
N ASP A 162 -21.98 17.17 8.38
CA ASP A 162 -22.42 16.63 9.69
C ASP A 162 -21.95 17.51 10.87
N LEU A 163 -20.91 18.33 10.68
CA LEU A 163 -20.40 19.24 11.72
C LEU A 163 -21.19 20.55 11.83
N SER A 164 -22.06 20.84 10.86
CA SER A 164 -22.80 22.12 10.83
C SER A 164 -24.12 22.13 11.58
N PHE A 165 -24.61 20.97 12.08
CA PHE A 165 -25.90 20.88 12.78
C PHE A 165 -25.83 21.02 14.31
N GLY A 166 -24.67 21.34 14.88
CA GLY A 166 -24.41 21.42 16.33
C GLY A 166 -24.45 22.81 16.95
N HIS A 167 -25.02 23.86 16.32
CA HIS A 167 -25.17 25.16 16.95
C HIS A 167 -26.56 25.75 16.73
N LYS A 168 -27.53 25.26 17.51
CA LYS A 168 -28.74 26.02 17.89
C LYS A 168 -29.16 25.61 19.30
N VAL A 169 -28.72 26.32 20.28
CA VAL A 169 -29.54 26.80 21.40
C VAL A 169 -29.01 28.16 21.78
#